data_3b2d0bcd997d40d865e6fb273cbdb639
#
_entry.id   3b2d0bcd997d40d865e6fb273cbdb639
#
_cell.length_a   1.000
_cell.length_b   1.000
_cell.length_c   1.000
_cell.angle_alpha   90.00
_cell.angle_beta   90.00
_cell.angle_gamma   90.00
#
_symmetry.space_group_name_H-M   'P 1'
#
loop_
_entity.id
_entity.type
_entity.pdbx_description
1 polymer ?
#
loop_
_entity_poly.entity_id
_entity_poly.type
_entity_poly.pdbx_seq_one_letter_code
_entity_poly.pdbx_strand_id
1 'polypeptide(L)'
;MISNKTKGIAKEIRDRFKADGISNRNISVVCRESKYDGRKVETIYVIVIIPNEALDAYAKPIVEEYSKRYTCDILNFMFLSSYLANKM
;
A
#
# COMPACT_ATOMS: atom_id res chain seq x y z
N MET A 1 15.71 8.82 -1.20
CA MET A 1 15.77 7.50 -1.86
C MET A 1 15.11 6.45 -0.99
N ILE A 2 14.23 5.66 -1.56
CA ILE A 2 13.52 4.61 -0.82
C ILE A 2 14.48 3.46 -0.50
N SER A 3 14.44 2.97 0.74
CA SER A 3 15.32 1.89 1.18
C SER A 3 14.98 0.57 0.48
N ASN A 4 15.96 -0.32 0.39
CA ASN A 4 15.76 -1.64 -0.22
C ASN A 4 14.76 -2.48 0.57
N LYS A 5 14.70 -2.30 1.88
CA LYS A 5 13.75 -3.01 2.73
C LYS A 5 12.32 -2.64 2.36
N THR A 6 12.04 -1.34 2.22
CA THR A 6 10.72 -0.86 1.85
C THR A 6 10.34 -1.31 0.44
N LYS A 7 11.26 -1.25 -0.51
CA LYS A 7 11.04 -1.74 -1.87
C LYS A 7 10.72 -3.24 -1.88
N GLY A 8 11.40 -4.01 -1.04
CA GLY A 8 11.17 -5.45 -0.93
C GLY A 8 9.79 -5.76 -0.39
N ILE A 9 9.34 -5.02 0.60
CA ILE A 9 7.99 -5.17 1.18
C ILE A 9 6.94 -4.82 0.13
N ALA A 10 7.12 -3.71 -0.58
CA ALA A 10 6.19 -3.29 -1.63
C ALA A 10 6.11 -4.34 -2.75
N LYS A 11 7.25 -4.92 -3.12
CA LYS A 11 7.29 -5.99 -4.13
C LYS A 11 6.53 -7.21 -3.65
N GLU A 12 6.70 -7.59 -2.39
CA GLU A 12 5.99 -8.72 -1.81
C GLU A 12 4.46 -8.53 -1.88
N ILE A 13 3.99 -7.32 -1.58
CA ILE A 13 2.57 -6.99 -1.69
C ILE A 13 2.10 -7.07 -3.14
N ARG A 14 2.87 -6.52 -4.07
CA ARG A 14 2.54 -6.59 -5.51
C ARG A 14 2.47 -8.02 -5.99
N ASP A 15 3.43 -8.85 -5.59
CA ASP A 15 3.49 -10.25 -6.00
C ASP A 15 2.29 -11.04 -5.46
N ARG A 16 1.84 -10.71 -4.26
CA ARG A 16 0.65 -11.33 -3.68
C ARG A 16 -0.61 -10.99 -4.49
N PHE A 17 -0.77 -9.72 -4.87
CA PHE A 17 -1.90 -9.31 -5.71
C PHE A 17 -1.84 -10.01 -7.07
N LYS A 18 -0.66 -10.08 -7.65
CA LYS A 18 -0.44 -10.72 -8.94
C LYS A 18 -0.78 -12.21 -8.90
N ALA A 19 -0.40 -12.89 -7.82
CA ALA A 19 -0.72 -14.30 -7.63
C ALA A 19 -2.22 -14.54 -7.55
N ASP A 20 -2.98 -13.55 -7.07
CA ASP A 20 -4.43 -13.61 -6.98
C ASP A 20 -5.13 -13.07 -8.24
N GLY A 21 -4.37 -12.78 -9.30
CA GLY A 21 -4.93 -12.32 -10.57
C GLY A 21 -5.26 -10.84 -10.62
N ILE A 22 -4.76 -10.06 -9.67
CA ILE A 22 -5.03 -8.61 -9.63
C ILE A 22 -3.92 -7.87 -10.37
N SER A 23 -4.29 -7.05 -11.36
CA SER A 23 -3.32 -6.27 -12.13
C SER A 23 -3.03 -4.92 -11.48
N ASN A 24 -1.92 -4.29 -11.88
CA ASN A 24 -1.54 -2.96 -11.42
C ASN A 24 -2.55 -1.88 -11.83
N ARG A 25 -3.41 -2.18 -12.79
CA ARG A 25 -4.47 -1.26 -13.22
C ARG A 25 -5.60 -1.20 -12.21
N ASN A 26 -5.77 -2.26 -11.44
CA ASN A 26 -6.84 -2.35 -10.45
C ASN A 26 -6.35 -1.90 -9.08
N ILE A 27 -5.19 -2.38 -8.66
CA ILE A 27 -4.59 -2.00 -7.38
C ILE A 27 -3.13 -1.65 -7.61
N SER A 28 -2.75 -0.43 -7.23
CA SER A 28 -1.39 0.06 -7.38
C SER A 28 -0.68 0.07 -6.03
N VAL A 29 0.60 -0.28 -6.01
CA VAL A 29 1.43 -0.21 -4.81
C VAL A 29 2.58 0.74 -5.10
N VAL A 30 2.66 1.83 -4.33
CA VAL A 30 3.66 2.89 -4.54
C VAL A 30 4.38 3.18 -3.25
N CYS A 31 5.67 3.50 -3.35
CA CYS A 31 6.45 3.93 -2.20
C CYS A 31 6.74 5.42 -2.31
N ARG A 32 6.62 6.13 -1.19
CA ARG A 32 6.92 7.55 -1.11
C ARG A 32 7.84 7.81 0.07
N GLU A 33 8.73 8.77 -0.11
CA GLU A 33 9.62 9.23 0.93
C GLU A 33 9.22 10.65 1.33
N SER A 34 9.18 10.91 2.64
CA SER A 34 8.95 12.26 3.15
C SER A 34 9.83 12.51 4.35
N LYS A 35 10.09 13.78 4.64
CA LYS A 35 10.84 14.20 5.81
C LYS A 35 9.89 14.83 6.81
N TYR A 36 10.01 14.40 8.05
CA TYR A 36 9.17 14.86 9.13
C TYR A 36 10.07 15.17 10.33
N ASP A 37 10.14 16.44 10.73
CA ASP A 37 11.01 16.90 11.83
C ASP A 37 12.46 16.46 11.65
N GLY A 38 12.98 16.53 10.42
CA GLY A 38 14.34 16.12 10.11
C GLY A 38 14.52 14.62 9.99
N ARG A 39 13.46 13.83 10.18
CA ARG A 39 13.49 12.38 10.02
C ARG A 39 12.95 11.98 8.66
N LYS A 40 13.59 10.99 8.07
CA LYS A 40 13.12 10.38 6.84
C LYS A 40 12.04 9.33 7.18
N VAL A 41 10.87 9.47 6.59
CA VAL A 41 9.77 8.51 6.74
C VAL A 41 9.40 7.99 5.35
N GLU A 42 9.25 6.68 5.24
CA GLU A 42 8.81 6.05 4.00
C GLU A 42 7.39 5.53 4.18
N THR A 43 6.57 5.67 3.15
CA THR A 43 5.19 5.22 3.18
C THR A 43 4.92 4.33 1.98
N ILE A 44 4.30 3.18 2.23
CA ILE A 44 3.81 2.31 1.17
C ILE A 44 2.32 2.59 1.01
N TYR A 45 1.96 3.07 -0.17
CA TYR A 45 0.56 3.35 -0.53
C TYR A 45 0.02 2.18 -1.32
N VAL A 46 -1.08 1.62 -0.86
CA VAL A 46 -1.84 0.63 -1.63
C VAL A 46 -3.11 1.34 -2.07
N ILE A 47 -3.25 1.51 -3.38
CA ILE A 47 -4.30 2.33 -3.97
C ILE A 47 -5.21 1.46 -4.83
N VAL A 48 -6.47 1.33 -4.42
CA VAL A 48 -7.49 0.65 -5.24
C VAL A 48 -8.01 1.69 -6.23
N ILE A 49 -7.59 1.56 -7.48
CA ILE A 49 -7.85 2.56 -8.52
C ILE A 49 -9.30 2.50 -9.01
N ILE A 50 -9.81 1.28 -9.19
CA ILE A 50 -11.17 1.09 -9.67
C ILE A 50 -12.13 1.11 -8.47
N PRO A 51 -13.22 1.90 -8.52
CA PRO A 51 -14.19 1.95 -7.42
C PRO A 51 -15.00 0.65 -7.35
N ASN A 52 -14.49 -0.31 -6.61
CA ASN A 52 -15.06 -1.64 -6.49
C ASN A 52 -14.96 -2.11 -5.05
N GLU A 53 -16.12 -2.31 -4.43
CA GLU A 53 -16.19 -2.73 -3.04
C GLU A 53 -15.51 -4.07 -2.78
N ALA A 54 -15.62 -5.00 -3.72
CA ALA A 54 -14.99 -6.32 -3.59
C ALA A 54 -13.46 -6.22 -3.57
N LEU A 55 -12.90 -5.31 -4.37
CA LEU A 55 -11.45 -5.06 -4.36
C LEU A 55 -11.01 -4.43 -3.04
N ASP A 56 -11.79 -3.50 -2.50
CA ASP A 56 -11.50 -2.91 -1.19
C ASP A 56 -11.51 -3.99 -0.11
N ALA A 57 -12.53 -4.84 -0.10
CA ALA A 57 -12.66 -5.91 0.88
C ALA A 57 -11.54 -6.94 0.75
N TYR A 58 -11.03 -7.14 -0.46
CA TYR A 58 -9.90 -8.02 -0.70
C TYR A 58 -8.59 -7.41 -0.22
N ALA A 59 -8.33 -6.16 -0.56
CA ALA A 59 -7.04 -5.52 -0.34
C ALA A 59 -6.82 -5.07 1.11
N LYS A 60 -7.87 -4.58 1.76
CA LYS A 60 -7.76 -3.99 3.09
C LYS A 60 -7.15 -4.94 4.14
N PRO A 61 -7.61 -6.20 4.27
CA PRO A 61 -6.99 -7.13 5.23
C PRO A 61 -5.54 -7.42 4.93
N ILE A 62 -5.16 -7.44 3.65
CA ILE A 62 -3.77 -7.68 3.25
C ILE A 62 -2.89 -6.51 3.70
N VAL A 63 -3.34 -5.28 3.48
CA VAL A 63 -2.61 -4.09 3.92
C VAL A 63 -2.48 -4.08 5.43
N GLU A 64 -3.54 -4.42 6.16
CA GLU A 64 -3.52 -4.48 7.61
C GLU A 64 -2.52 -5.52 8.12
N GLU A 65 -2.46 -6.69 7.48
CA GLU A 65 -1.51 -7.74 7.83
C GLU A 65 -0.07 -7.26 7.70
N TYR A 66 0.26 -6.64 6.56
CA TYR A 66 1.60 -6.13 6.32
C TYR A 66 1.92 -4.95 7.22
N SER A 67 0.94 -4.10 7.48
CA SER A 67 1.10 -2.96 8.38
C SER A 67 1.46 -3.43 9.79
N LYS A 68 0.73 -4.42 10.31
CA LYS A 68 1.02 -4.97 11.64
C LYS A 68 2.42 -5.58 11.73
N ARG A 69 2.88 -6.18 10.63
CA ARG A 69 4.17 -6.86 10.61
C ARG A 69 5.35 -5.90 10.49
N TYR A 70 5.20 -4.84 9.72
CA TYR A 70 6.33 -4.01 9.29
C TYR A 70 6.27 -2.54 9.70
N THR A 71 5.15 -2.05 10.22
CA THR A 71 5.06 -0.64 10.63
C THR A 71 6.04 -0.34 11.76
N CYS A 72 6.78 0.75 11.60
CA CYS A 72 7.74 1.22 12.60
C CYS A 72 7.88 2.74 12.47
N ASP A 73 8.83 3.32 13.23
CA ASP A 73 9.01 4.78 13.26
C ASP A 73 9.32 5.39 11.90
N ILE A 74 9.91 4.60 10.99
CA ILE A 74 10.35 5.10 9.69
C ILE A 74 9.55 4.55 8.51
N LEU A 75 8.60 3.65 8.76
CA LEU A 75 7.80 3.03 7.71
C LEU A 75 6.32 2.98 8.09
N ASN A 76 5.49 3.55 7.24
CA ASN A 76 4.04 3.56 7.38
C ASN A 76 3.37 2.90 6.17
N PHE A 77 2.12 2.52 6.36
CA PHE A 77 1.27 2.00 5.29
C PHE A 77 0.02 2.87 5.19
N MET A 78 -0.41 3.13 3.96
CA MET A 78 -1.64 3.86 3.67
C MET A 78 -2.48 3.08 2.68
N PHE A 79 -3.76 2.95 2.98
CA PHE A 79 -4.73 2.33 2.08
C PHE A 79 -5.64 3.41 1.53
N LEU A 80 -5.65 3.55 0.20
CA LEU A 80 -6.47 4.53 -0.48
C LEU A 80 -7.41 3.81 -1.44
N SER A 81 -8.65 4.26 -1.52
CA SER A 81 -9.68 3.61 -2.32
C SER A 81 -10.51 4.64 -3.07
N SER A 82 -10.61 4.45 -4.39
CA SER A 82 -11.49 5.28 -5.22
C SER A 82 -12.96 5.08 -4.84
N TYR A 83 -13.33 3.89 -4.41
CA TYR A 83 -14.68 3.61 -3.92
C TYR A 83 -15.02 4.45 -2.70
N LEU A 84 -14.11 4.47 -1.72
CA LEU A 84 -14.32 5.26 -0.50
C LEU A 84 -14.30 6.76 -0.80
N ALA A 85 -13.40 7.20 -1.68
CA ALA A 85 -13.33 8.61 -2.07
C ALA A 85 -14.62 9.08 -2.75
N ASN A 86 -15.24 8.22 -3.55
CA ASN A 86 -16.48 8.55 -4.26
C ASN A 86 -17.69 8.59 -3.35
N LYS A 87 -17.61 7.98 -2.17
CA LYS A 87 -18.71 7.97 -1.20
C LYS A 87 -18.71 9.15 -0.25
N MET A 88 -17.61 9.88 -0.21
CA MET A 88 -17.47 11.01 0.73
C MET A 88 -17.98 12.31 0.14
#